data_407a792a39607175c537d90faada6418
#
_entry.id   407a792a39607175c537d90faada6418
#
_cell.length_a   1.000
_cell.length_b   1.000
_cell.length_c   1.000
_cell.angle_alpha   90.00
_cell.angle_beta   90.00
_cell.angle_gamma   90.00
#
_symmetry.space_group_name_H-M   'P 1'
#
loop_
_entity.id
_entity.type
_entity.pdbx_description
1 polymer ?
#
loop_
_entity_poly.entity_id
_entity_poly.type
_entity_poly.pdbx_seq_one_letter_code
_entity_poly.pdbx_strand_id
1 'polypeptide(L)'
;MTTMNTNANVTVKSVLWFSRHTMTDDQLSDLKRIFGEDIIVHQVSASATSFRDVLEAGKDDDVLAVVLPPAMLADLTNPRNNQKPVIRAIANRVPTGQMVVNPATGREEEQFKFEHAGWERVIKIEVVTEKL
;
A
#
# COMPACT_ATOMS: atom_id res chain seq x y z
N MET A 1 -15.04 9.04 11.73
CA MET A 1 -14.29 7.98 12.44
C MET A 1 -13.73 6.99 11.44
N THR A 2 -12.52 6.59 11.62
CA THR A 2 -11.89 5.65 10.70
C THR A 2 -12.29 4.21 11.01
N THR A 3 -12.57 3.42 9.97
CA THR A 3 -12.86 1.99 10.09
C THR A 3 -11.61 1.14 10.33
N MET A 4 -10.44 1.70 10.13
CA MET A 4 -9.16 1.02 10.37
C MET A 4 -8.83 0.88 11.84
N ASN A 5 -9.38 1.73 12.64
CA ASN A 5 -9.08 1.82 14.04
C ASN A 5 -10.22 1.19 14.85
N THR A 6 -10.01 -0.02 15.33
CA THR A 6 -11.02 -0.75 16.13
C THR A 6 -11.09 -0.26 17.56
N ASN A 7 -10.10 0.49 18.02
CA ASN A 7 -10.07 1.12 19.31
C ASN A 7 -10.32 2.61 19.14
N ALA A 8 -11.50 3.10 19.57
CA ALA A 8 -11.88 4.49 19.41
C ALA A 8 -10.94 5.49 20.08
N ASN A 9 -10.09 5.06 21.01
CA ASN A 9 -9.13 5.92 21.70
C ASN A 9 -7.79 6.03 20.98
N VAL A 10 -7.58 5.23 19.95
CA VAL A 10 -6.33 5.27 19.18
C VAL A 10 -6.48 6.26 18.03
N THR A 11 -5.59 7.24 18.01
CA THR A 11 -5.51 8.24 16.95
C THR A 11 -4.29 7.97 16.08
N VAL A 12 -4.49 7.86 14.78
CA VAL A 12 -3.39 7.74 13.83
C VAL A 12 -2.76 9.12 13.65
N LYS A 13 -1.46 9.22 13.89
CA LYS A 13 -0.69 10.44 13.73
C LYS A 13 0.27 10.39 12.57
N SER A 14 0.82 9.22 12.29
CA SER A 14 1.78 9.04 11.21
C SER A 14 1.55 7.75 10.45
N VAL A 15 1.82 7.81 9.16
CA VAL A 15 1.71 6.69 8.23
C VAL A 15 3.06 6.52 7.56
N LEU A 16 3.65 5.34 7.66
CA LEU A 16 4.80 4.98 6.85
C LEU A 16 4.35 4.78 5.42
N TRP A 17 5.03 5.37 4.46
CA TRP A 17 4.91 5.03 3.05
C TRP A 17 6.20 4.36 2.59
N PHE A 18 6.17 3.03 2.56
CA PHE A 18 7.33 2.22 2.17
C PHE A 18 7.16 1.81 0.71
N SER A 19 7.72 2.61 -0.18
CA SER A 19 7.60 2.43 -1.61
C SER A 19 8.70 3.21 -2.32
N ARG A 20 9.13 2.71 -3.46
CA ARG A 20 10.07 3.43 -4.32
C ARG A 20 9.40 4.57 -5.09
N HIS A 21 8.09 4.63 -5.08
CA HIS A 21 7.32 5.69 -5.72
C HIS A 21 6.93 6.75 -4.72
N THR A 22 6.98 8.01 -5.13
CA THR A 22 6.45 9.10 -4.33
C THR A 22 4.93 8.98 -4.24
N MET A 23 4.38 9.20 -3.06
CA MET A 23 2.93 9.22 -2.88
C MET A 23 2.31 10.34 -3.72
N THR A 24 1.25 10.01 -4.44
CA THR A 24 0.52 11.01 -5.23
C THR A 24 -0.35 11.90 -4.35
N ASP A 25 -0.74 13.07 -4.87
CA ASP A 25 -1.65 13.96 -4.17
C ASP A 25 -3.01 13.30 -3.88
N ASP A 26 -3.51 12.51 -4.81
CA ASP A 26 -4.77 11.77 -4.63
C ASP A 26 -4.65 10.71 -3.53
N GLN A 27 -3.54 10.00 -3.48
CA GLN A 27 -3.27 9.04 -2.42
C GLN A 27 -3.19 9.71 -1.06
N LEU A 28 -2.48 10.83 -0.97
CA LEU A 28 -2.33 11.58 0.27
C LEU A 28 -3.66 12.17 0.74
N SER A 29 -4.40 12.78 -0.17
CA SER A 29 -5.72 13.35 0.10
C SER A 29 -6.66 12.30 0.68
N ASP A 30 -6.64 11.10 0.11
CA ASP A 30 -7.48 9.99 0.57
C ASP A 30 -7.04 9.47 1.95
N LEU A 31 -5.73 9.41 2.22
CA LEU A 31 -5.24 9.06 3.57
C LEU A 31 -5.71 10.07 4.62
N LYS A 32 -5.69 11.35 4.29
CA LYS A 32 -6.18 12.41 5.19
C LYS A 32 -7.67 12.28 5.43
N ARG A 33 -8.44 11.89 4.42
CA ARG A 33 -9.87 11.60 4.58
C ARG A 33 -10.09 10.46 5.56
N ILE A 34 -9.27 9.42 5.49
CA ILE A 34 -9.42 8.21 6.31
C ILE A 34 -8.94 8.44 7.75
N PHE A 35 -7.78 9.04 7.93
CA PHE A 35 -7.09 9.11 9.21
C PHE A 35 -7.07 10.50 9.85
N GLY A 36 -7.37 11.55 9.08
CA GLY A 36 -7.38 12.93 9.57
C GLY A 36 -6.41 13.82 8.81
N GLU A 37 -6.71 15.12 8.79
CA GLU A 37 -5.92 16.11 8.03
C GLU A 37 -4.51 16.32 8.58
N ASP A 38 -4.30 16.02 9.86
CA ASP A 38 -3.04 16.30 10.56
C ASP A 38 -2.04 15.16 10.50
N ILE A 39 -2.34 14.09 9.78
CA ILE A 39 -1.40 12.98 9.67
C ILE A 39 -0.11 13.40 8.97
N ILE A 40 0.98 12.77 9.39
CA ILE A 40 2.28 12.92 8.76
C ILE A 40 2.58 11.65 7.97
N VAL A 41 3.01 11.81 6.73
CA VAL A 41 3.48 10.69 5.91
C VAL A 41 5.00 10.65 5.96
N HIS A 42 5.51 9.53 6.44
CA HIS A 42 6.93 9.26 6.52
C HIS A 42 7.31 8.37 5.34
N GLN A 43 7.92 8.95 4.32
CA GLN A 43 8.32 8.20 3.13
C GLN A 43 9.67 7.54 3.31
N VAL A 44 9.75 6.27 2.98
CA VAL A 44 10.99 5.52 2.88
C VAL A 44 11.06 4.89 1.49
N SER A 45 11.92 5.46 0.65
CA SER A 45 12.12 5.01 -0.74
C SER A 45 13.18 3.93 -0.78
N ALA A 46 12.79 2.71 -0.45
CA ALA A 46 13.68 1.58 -0.38
C ALA A 46 12.99 0.30 -0.85
N SER A 47 13.79 -0.72 -1.14
CA SER A 47 13.30 -2.07 -1.39
C SER A 47 13.54 -2.91 -0.14
N ALA A 48 12.52 -3.65 0.28
CA ALA A 48 12.65 -4.54 1.42
C ALA A 48 13.19 -5.90 0.97
N THR A 49 14.08 -6.47 1.77
CA THR A 49 14.53 -7.86 1.62
C THR A 49 13.75 -8.79 2.55
N SER A 50 13.16 -8.23 3.61
CA SER A 50 12.27 -8.95 4.50
C SER A 50 11.26 -7.98 5.11
N PHE A 51 10.21 -8.54 5.73
CA PHE A 51 9.21 -7.73 6.46
C PHE A 51 9.84 -6.92 7.61
N ARG A 52 10.97 -7.38 8.14
CA ARG A 52 11.66 -6.70 9.24
C ARG A 52 12.18 -5.32 8.83
N ASP A 53 12.56 -5.16 7.57
CA ASP A 53 12.99 -3.86 7.05
C ASP A 53 11.85 -2.84 7.14
N VAL A 54 10.63 -3.27 6.86
CA VAL A 54 9.44 -2.42 6.96
C VAL A 54 9.14 -2.07 8.41
N LEU A 55 9.23 -3.04 9.32
CA LEU A 55 8.99 -2.79 10.75
C LEU A 55 10.00 -1.83 11.33
N GLU A 56 11.27 -1.96 10.95
CA GLU A 56 12.31 -1.04 11.40
C GLU A 56 12.08 0.38 10.87
N ALA A 57 11.75 0.49 9.58
CA ALA A 57 11.46 1.78 8.97
C ALA A 57 10.26 2.49 9.61
N GLY A 58 9.23 1.73 9.94
CA GLY A 58 7.98 2.24 10.49
C GLY A 58 7.81 2.09 11.99
N LYS A 59 8.89 1.89 12.74
CA LYS A 59 8.82 1.65 14.19
C LYS A 59 8.10 2.75 14.96
N ASP A 60 8.20 3.99 14.49
CA ASP A 60 7.57 5.15 15.11
C ASP A 60 6.27 5.56 14.43
N ASP A 61 5.84 4.84 13.42
CA ASP A 61 4.62 5.12 12.67
C ASP A 61 3.45 4.25 13.18
N ASP A 62 2.24 4.76 13.02
CA ASP A 62 1.03 4.08 13.51
C ASP A 62 0.44 3.12 12.49
N VAL A 63 0.64 3.40 11.21
CA VAL A 63 0.12 2.62 10.08
C VAL A 63 1.24 2.39 9.07
N LEU A 64 1.27 1.20 8.51
CA LEU A 64 2.27 0.82 7.51
C LEU A 64 1.59 0.73 6.14
N ALA A 65 1.83 1.72 5.28
CA ALA A 65 1.40 1.72 3.90
C ALA A 65 2.55 1.19 3.04
N VAL A 66 2.30 0.13 2.30
CA VAL A 66 3.38 -0.63 1.67
C VAL A 66 3.04 -1.05 0.24
N VAL A 67 4.11 -1.27 -0.54
CA VAL A 67 4.06 -1.95 -1.83
C VAL A 67 5.03 -3.10 -1.73
N LEU A 68 4.52 -4.30 -1.50
CA LEU A 68 5.32 -5.49 -1.20
C LEU A 68 4.78 -6.72 -1.94
N PRO A 69 5.64 -7.69 -2.23
CA PRO A 69 5.18 -8.98 -2.76
C PRO A 69 4.35 -9.74 -1.71
N PRO A 70 3.47 -10.66 -2.16
CA PRO A 70 2.56 -11.38 -1.28
C PRO A 70 3.23 -12.12 -0.11
N ALA A 71 4.41 -12.70 -0.30
CA ALA A 71 5.12 -13.40 0.77
C ALA A 71 5.50 -12.46 1.93
N MET A 72 5.97 -11.26 1.61
CA MET A 72 6.28 -10.25 2.64
C MET A 72 5.01 -9.72 3.31
N LEU A 73 3.94 -9.52 2.54
CA LEU A 73 2.66 -9.11 3.12
C LEU A 73 2.12 -10.17 4.08
N ALA A 74 2.29 -11.44 3.75
CA ALA A 74 1.89 -12.53 4.64
C ALA A 74 2.61 -12.46 5.99
N ASP A 75 3.93 -12.26 5.94
CA ASP A 75 4.74 -12.14 7.14
C ASP A 75 4.41 -10.87 7.93
N LEU A 76 4.23 -9.74 7.24
CA LEU A 76 3.98 -8.45 7.86
C LEU A 76 2.59 -8.39 8.52
N THR A 77 1.62 -9.10 7.97
CA THR A 77 0.25 -9.14 8.53
C THR A 77 0.04 -10.24 9.56
N ASN A 78 1.05 -11.08 9.78
CA ASN A 78 0.98 -12.09 10.83
C ASN A 78 1.03 -11.41 12.21
N PRO A 79 0.01 -11.62 13.07
CA PRO A 79 -0.05 -10.95 14.38
C PRO A 79 1.14 -11.25 15.30
N ARG A 80 1.83 -12.35 15.07
CA ARG A 80 3.05 -12.69 15.84
C ARG A 80 4.21 -11.78 15.49
N ASN A 81 4.22 -11.22 14.29
CA ASN A 81 5.29 -10.38 13.78
C ASN A 81 4.98 -8.90 13.95
N ASN A 82 3.73 -8.51 13.78
CA ASN A 82 3.32 -7.12 13.74
C ASN A 82 1.84 -6.97 14.10
N GLN A 83 1.53 -5.91 14.85
CA GLN A 83 0.14 -5.60 15.21
C GLN A 83 -0.34 -4.26 14.63
N LYS A 84 0.54 -3.51 13.97
CA LYS A 84 0.13 -2.27 13.32
C LYS A 84 -0.68 -2.58 12.06
N PRO A 85 -1.67 -1.73 11.74
CA PRO A 85 -2.41 -1.88 10.48
C PRO A 85 -1.48 -1.79 9.28
N VAL A 86 -1.67 -2.69 8.34
CA VAL A 86 -0.97 -2.71 7.05
C VAL A 86 -1.98 -2.35 5.98
N ILE A 87 -1.69 -1.31 5.20
CA ILE A 87 -2.58 -0.87 4.13
C ILE A 87 -1.83 -0.84 2.81
N ARG A 88 -2.58 -0.92 1.74
CA ARG A 88 -2.06 -0.74 0.39
C ARG A 88 -3.02 0.09 -0.46
N ALA A 89 -2.46 0.81 -1.43
CA ALA A 89 -3.26 1.60 -2.36
C ALA A 89 -3.93 0.69 -3.38
N ILE A 90 -5.16 1.05 -3.74
CA ILE A 90 -5.90 0.43 -4.84
C ILE A 90 -5.84 1.40 -6.01
N ALA A 91 -5.54 0.88 -7.21
CA ALA A 91 -5.51 1.67 -8.42
C ALA A 91 -6.36 0.99 -9.50
N ASN A 92 -7.08 1.81 -10.27
CA ASN A 92 -7.80 1.35 -11.44
C ASN A 92 -6.96 1.61 -12.68
N ARG A 93 -6.93 0.63 -13.57
CA ARG A 93 -6.34 0.75 -14.90
C ARG A 93 -7.38 1.36 -15.83
N VAL A 94 -7.06 2.52 -16.38
CA VAL A 94 -8.00 3.30 -17.17
C VAL A 94 -7.40 3.56 -18.56
N PRO A 95 -8.13 3.28 -19.67
CA PRO A 95 -7.64 3.63 -21.00
C PRO A 95 -7.57 5.15 -21.17
N THR A 96 -6.51 5.62 -21.82
CA THR A 96 -6.32 7.06 -22.08
C THR A 96 -7.03 7.55 -23.33
N GLY A 97 -7.53 6.63 -24.17
CA GLY A 97 -8.07 6.94 -25.49
C GLY A 97 -6.99 7.08 -26.57
N GLN A 98 -5.74 6.84 -26.24
CA GLN A 98 -4.61 6.90 -27.16
C GLN A 98 -4.02 5.52 -27.41
N MET A 99 -3.38 5.38 -28.57
CA MET A 99 -2.66 4.17 -28.94
C MET A 99 -1.16 4.43 -28.82
N VAL A 100 -0.42 3.43 -28.41
CA VAL A 100 1.06 3.46 -28.33
C VAL A 100 1.62 2.23 -29.03
N VAL A 101 2.81 2.37 -29.61
CA VAL A 101 3.50 1.26 -30.25
C VAL A 101 4.29 0.50 -29.18
N ASN A 102 4.03 -0.80 -29.06
CA ASN A 102 4.81 -1.67 -28.20
C ASN A 102 6.17 -1.95 -28.89
N PRO A 103 7.30 -1.52 -28.31
CA PRO A 103 8.60 -1.68 -28.96
C PRO A 103 9.03 -3.14 -29.07
N ALA A 104 8.48 -4.04 -28.25
CA ALA A 104 8.81 -5.46 -28.33
C ALA A 104 8.11 -6.18 -29.48
N THR A 105 6.92 -5.75 -29.86
CA THR A 105 6.10 -6.40 -30.90
C THR A 105 5.91 -5.57 -32.15
N GLY A 106 6.16 -4.27 -32.08
CA GLY A 106 5.88 -3.32 -33.16
C GLY A 106 4.39 -3.06 -33.41
N ARG A 107 3.50 -3.59 -32.56
CA ARG A 107 2.07 -3.43 -32.69
C ARG A 107 1.57 -2.21 -31.94
N GLU A 108 0.52 -1.59 -32.46
CA GLU A 108 -0.21 -0.57 -31.73
C GLU A 108 -1.05 -1.24 -30.65
N GLU A 109 -0.96 -0.70 -29.44
CA GLU A 109 -1.71 -1.16 -28.29
C GLU A 109 -2.39 0.03 -27.62
N GLU A 110 -3.51 -0.24 -26.96
CA GLU A 110 -4.21 0.77 -26.19
C GLU A 110 -3.35 1.23 -25.01
N GLN A 111 -3.24 2.54 -24.84
CA GLN A 111 -2.51 3.12 -23.72
C GLN A 111 -3.42 3.17 -22.48
N PHE A 112 -2.85 2.80 -21.33
CA PHE A 112 -3.54 2.84 -20.06
C PHE A 112 -2.80 3.73 -19.08
N LYS A 113 -3.54 4.27 -18.13
CA LYS A 113 -2.99 4.94 -16.95
C LYS A 113 -3.61 4.32 -15.71
N PHE A 114 -2.99 4.55 -14.58
CA PHE A 114 -3.52 4.13 -13.29
C PHE A 114 -4.04 5.33 -12.53
N GLU A 115 -5.24 5.21 -11.98
CA GLU A 115 -5.86 6.23 -11.16
C GLU A 115 -6.07 5.68 -9.76
N HIS A 116 -5.80 6.50 -8.74
CA HIS A 116 -6.04 6.11 -7.37
C HIS A 116 -7.53 5.79 -7.16
N ALA A 117 -7.81 4.64 -6.57
CA ALA A 117 -9.17 4.16 -6.33
C ALA A 117 -9.49 3.94 -4.86
N GLY A 118 -8.53 4.15 -3.98
CA GLY A 118 -8.73 4.01 -2.55
C GLY A 118 -7.57 3.31 -1.86
N TRP A 119 -7.75 3.09 -0.56
CA TRP A 119 -6.83 2.32 0.28
C TRP A 119 -7.58 1.14 0.86
N GLU A 120 -6.89 0.04 1.05
CA GLU A 120 -7.44 -1.12 1.73
C GLU A 120 -6.51 -1.61 2.82
N ARG A 121 -7.07 -2.16 3.87
CA ARG A 121 -6.30 -2.85 4.89
C ARG A 121 -6.07 -4.29 4.47
N VAL A 122 -4.83 -4.72 4.52
CA VAL A 122 -4.48 -6.11 4.29
C VAL A 122 -4.57 -6.84 5.63
N ILE A 123 -5.55 -7.73 5.76
CA ILE A 123 -5.78 -8.47 7.01
C ILE A 123 -4.83 -9.65 7.10
N LYS A 124 -4.78 -10.44 6.03
CA LYS A 124 -3.83 -11.54 5.92
C LYS A 124 -3.71 -11.98 4.46
N ILE A 125 -2.61 -12.63 4.16
CA ILE A 125 -2.40 -13.33 2.89
C ILE A 125 -2.30 -14.81 3.21
N GLU A 126 -3.09 -15.63 2.55
CA GLU A 126 -3.16 -17.05 2.80
C GLU A 126 -3.05 -17.82 1.49
N VAL A 127 -2.19 -18.80 1.47
CA VAL A 127 -2.08 -19.76 0.36
C VAL A 127 -2.64 -21.08 0.84
N VAL A 128 -3.71 -21.53 0.17
CA VAL A 128 -4.36 -22.80 0.49
C VAL A 128 -3.91 -23.81 -0.56
N THR A 129 -3.33 -24.90 -0.11
CA THR A 129 -2.82 -25.94 -1.00
C THR A 129 -3.36 -27.29 -0.60
N GLU A 130 -3.42 -28.19 -1.58
CA GLU A 130 -3.77 -29.57 -1.39
C GLU A 130 -2.67 -30.43 -2.02
N LYS A 131 -2.19 -31.41 -1.26
CA LYS A 131 -1.19 -32.34 -1.78
C LYS A 131 -1.88 -33.31 -2.74
N LEU A 132 -1.31 -33.47 -3.91
CA LEU A 132 -1.80 -34.41 -4.92
C LEU A 132 -1.32 -35.82 -4.70
#